data_cb0571a491bee61cc7c34a511eac9066
#
_entry.id   cb0571a491bee61cc7c34a511eac9066
#
_cell.length_a   1.000
_cell.length_b   1.000
_cell.length_c   1.000
_cell.angle_alpha   90.00
_cell.angle_beta   90.00
_cell.angle_gamma   90.00
#
_symmetry.space_group_name_H-M   'P 1'
#
loop_
_entity.id
_entity.type
_entity.pdbx_description
1 polymer ?
#
loop_
_entity_poly.entity_id
_entity_poly.type
_entity_poly.pdbx_seq_one_letter_code
_entity_poly.pdbx_strand_id
1 'polypeptide(L)' 'MNKYLVELFGTALLSFVIFSTGNYLAIAAALAIGILLGGPISGAAYNPAITVALMMAGKLAKKDLVPYIIAQ' A
#
# COMPACT_ATOMS: atom_id res chain seq x y z
N MET A 1 5.33 8.86 10.70
CA MET A 1 4.72 9.25 9.42
C MET A 1 3.24 8.87 9.47
N ASN A 2 2.35 9.67 8.94
CA ASN A 2 0.94 9.30 8.98
C ASN A 2 0.61 8.23 7.93
N LYS A 3 -0.52 7.55 8.15
CA LYS A 3 -0.92 6.40 7.32
C LYS A 3 -1.13 6.76 5.85
N TYR A 4 -1.57 7.97 5.55
CA TYR A 4 -1.80 8.39 4.16
C TYR A 4 -0.49 8.62 3.42
N LEU A 5 0.51 9.19 4.09
CA LEU A 5 1.84 9.34 3.51
C LEU A 5 2.52 7.99 3.30
N VAL A 6 2.32 7.05 4.21
CA VAL A 6 2.83 5.68 4.04
C VAL A 6 2.21 5.03 2.82
N GLU A 7 0.90 5.19 2.61
CA GLU A 7 0.23 4.66 1.42
C GLU A 7 0.75 5.31 0.14
N LEU A 8 0.96 6.62 0.15
CA LEU A 8 1.51 7.34 -1.00
C LEU A 8 2.92 6.84 -1.35
N PHE A 9 3.83 6.83 -0.38
CA PHE A 9 5.22 6.46 -0.63
C PHE A 9 5.36 4.96 -0.92
N GLY A 10 4.61 4.11 -0.24
CA GLY A 10 4.64 2.67 -0.49
C GLY A 10 4.15 2.34 -1.89
N THR A 11 3.06 2.95 -2.32
CA THR A 11 2.53 2.76 -3.67
C THR A 11 3.50 3.30 -4.72
N ALA A 12 4.12 4.46 -4.46
CA ALA A 12 5.11 5.05 -5.36
C ALA A 12 6.33 4.14 -5.49
N LEU A 13 6.84 3.60 -4.39
CA LEU A 13 7.97 2.67 -4.40
C LEU A 13 7.63 1.40 -5.19
N LEU A 14 6.48 0.80 -4.90
CA LEU A 14 6.04 -0.41 -5.57
C LEU A 14 5.89 -0.17 -7.08
N SER A 15 5.26 0.93 -7.47
CA SER A 15 5.08 1.30 -8.87
C SER A 15 6.42 1.53 -9.56
N PHE A 16 7.35 2.21 -8.88
CA PHE A 16 8.68 2.44 -9.41
C PHE A 16 9.41 1.13 -9.70
N VAL A 17 9.35 0.17 -8.78
CA VAL A 17 9.99 -1.15 -8.97
C VAL A 17 9.33 -1.92 -10.10
N ILE A 18 8.00 -1.88 -10.19
CA ILE A 18 7.26 -2.54 -11.27
C ILE A 18 7.71 -2.01 -12.63
N PHE A 19 7.71 -0.69 -12.80
CA PHE A 19 8.03 -0.08 -14.09
C PHE A 19 9.52 -0.11 -14.42
N SER A 20 10.39 -0.11 -13.41
CA SER A 20 11.84 -0.10 -13.62
C SER A 20 12.41 -1.48 -13.91
N THR A 21 11.86 -2.53 -13.28
CA THR A 21 12.45 -3.85 -13.36
C THR A 21 11.60 -4.84 -14.17
N GLY A 22 10.29 -4.76 -14.08
CA GLY A 22 9.40 -5.78 -14.63
C GLY A 22 9.67 -7.18 -14.06
N ASN A 23 10.40 -7.27 -12.96
CA ASN A 23 10.88 -8.54 -12.39
C ASN A 23 10.04 -8.89 -11.17
N TYR A 24 9.37 -10.05 -11.22
CA TYR A 24 8.46 -10.44 -10.15
C TYR A 24 9.16 -10.62 -8.79
N LEU A 25 10.41 -11.03 -8.77
CA LEU A 25 11.16 -11.19 -7.51
C LEU A 25 11.49 -9.82 -6.90
N ALA A 26 11.89 -8.86 -7.72
CA ALA A 26 12.14 -7.49 -7.24
C ALA A 26 10.85 -6.83 -6.76
N ILE A 27 9.74 -7.05 -7.47
CA ILE A 27 8.42 -6.54 -7.10
C ILE A 27 7.97 -7.16 -5.77
N ALA A 28 8.12 -8.47 -5.62
CA ALA A 28 7.78 -9.17 -4.38
C ALA A 28 8.62 -8.67 -3.21
N ALA A 29 9.93 -8.44 -3.43
CA ALA A 29 10.81 -7.90 -2.40
C ALA A 29 10.41 -6.49 -1.98
N ALA A 30 10.09 -5.62 -2.94
CA ALA A 30 9.62 -4.27 -2.66
C ALA A 30 8.31 -4.28 -1.87
N LEU A 31 7.38 -5.15 -2.25
CA LEU A 31 6.12 -5.33 -1.53
C LEU A 31 6.36 -5.83 -0.10
N ALA A 32 7.24 -6.82 0.07
CA ALA A 32 7.58 -7.34 1.40
C ALA A 32 8.16 -6.25 2.29
N ILE A 33 9.08 -5.45 1.78
CA ILE A 33 9.66 -4.32 2.52
C ILE A 33 8.58 -3.28 2.85
N GLY A 34 7.73 -2.96 1.88
CA GLY A 34 6.62 -2.03 2.09
C GLY A 34 5.66 -2.49 3.18
N ILE A 35 5.36 -3.78 3.22
CA ILE A 35 4.50 -4.35 4.26
C ILE A 35 5.20 -4.34 5.62
N LEU A 36 6.48 -4.70 5.66
CA LEU A 36 7.25 -4.73 6.89
C LEU A 36 7.32 -3.34 7.55
N LEU A 37 7.59 -2.30 6.76
CA LEU A 37 7.75 -0.94 7.27
C LEU A 37 6.41 -0.21 7.41
N GLY A 38 5.51 -0.37 6.47
CA GLY A 38 4.25 0.36 6.42
C GLY A 38 3.08 -0.33 7.08
N GLY A 39 3.11 -1.64 7.21
CA GLY A 39 2.01 -2.42 7.77
C GLY A 39 1.56 -1.92 9.15
N PRO A 40 2.48 -1.72 10.11
CA PRO A 40 2.11 -1.23 11.44
C PRO A 40 1.50 0.18 11.44
N ILE A 41 1.76 0.98 10.40
CA ILE A 41 1.29 2.38 10.31
C ILE A 41 -0.01 2.48 9.53
N SER A 42 -0.04 1.91 8.31
CA SER A 42 -1.17 2.07 7.39
C SER A 42 -1.91 0.76 7.08
N GLY A 43 -1.37 -0.38 7.46
CA GLY A 43 -1.85 -1.69 7.01
C GLY A 43 -1.30 -2.10 5.66
N ALA A 44 -0.50 -1.25 5.02
CA ALA A 44 0.23 -1.55 3.77
C ALA A 44 -0.69 -2.05 2.65
N ALA A 45 -1.81 -1.36 2.42
CA ALA A 45 -2.73 -1.72 1.34
C ALA A 45 -2.11 -1.47 -0.03
N TYR A 46 -1.61 -0.26 -0.27
CA TYR A 46 -0.89 0.18 -1.47
C TYR A 46 -1.64 -0.04 -2.80
N ASN A 47 -2.93 -0.33 -2.73
CA ASN A 47 -3.72 -0.71 -3.89
C ASN A 47 -5.20 -0.49 -3.56
N PRO A 48 -5.99 0.17 -4.45
CA PRO A 48 -7.41 0.41 -4.18
C PRO A 48 -8.22 -0.87 -3.93
N ALA A 49 -7.95 -1.94 -4.67
CA ALA A 49 -8.67 -3.21 -4.50
C ALA A 49 -8.40 -3.82 -3.12
N ILE A 50 -7.14 -3.82 -2.68
CA ILE A 50 -6.76 -4.32 -1.35
C ILE A 50 -7.32 -3.40 -0.27
N THR A 51 -7.36 -2.09 -0.51
CA THR A 51 -7.96 -1.13 0.43
C THR A 51 -9.44 -1.45 0.67
N VAL A 52 -10.19 -1.72 -0.39
CA VAL A 52 -11.60 -2.14 -0.29
C VAL A 52 -11.71 -3.46 0.48
N ALA A 53 -10.86 -4.43 0.17
CA ALA A 53 -10.86 -5.72 0.85
C ALA A 53 -10.58 -5.59 2.34
N LEU A 54 -9.62 -4.73 2.73
CA LEU A 54 -9.33 -4.48 4.14
C LEU A 54 -10.51 -3.83 4.86
N MET A 55 -11.20 -2.90 4.20
CA MET A 55 -12.40 -2.29 4.77
C MET A 55 -13.50 -3.34 4.97
N MET A 56 -13.73 -4.19 3.98
CA MET A 56 -14.75 -5.24 4.07
C MET A 56 -14.41 -6.28 5.13
N ALA A 57 -13.13 -6.55 5.36
CA ALA A 57 -12.66 -7.45 6.40
C ALA A 57 -12.69 -6.82 7.81
N GLY A 58 -13.09 -5.55 7.93
CA GLY A 58 -13.11 -4.84 9.20
C GLY A 58 -11.75 -4.39 9.71
N LYS A 59 -10.74 -4.41 8.85
CA LYS A 59 -9.35 -4.03 9.22
C LYS A 59 -9.00 -2.61 8.84
N LEU A 60 -9.90 -1.91 8.14
CA LEU A 60 -9.75 -0.52 7.77
C LEU A 60 -11.07 0.20 8.00
N ALA A 61 -11.02 1.38 8.64
CA ALA A 61 -12.22 2.17 8.87
C ALA A 61 -12.78 2.69 7.54
N LYS A 62 -14.10 2.73 7.41
CA LYS A 62 -14.76 3.25 6.20
C LYS A 62 -14.33 4.67 5.86
N LYS A 63 -14.07 5.51 6.87
CA LYS A 63 -13.63 6.89 6.68
C LYS A 63 -12.28 7.01 5.98
N ASP A 64 -11.47 5.95 6.03
CA ASP A 64 -10.14 5.94 5.43
C ASP A 64 -10.13 5.43 3.99
N LEU A 65 -11.22 4.86 3.50
CA LEU A 65 -11.27 4.26 2.17
C LEU A 65 -10.91 5.26 1.07
N VAL A 66 -11.63 6.38 0.99
CA VAL A 66 -11.39 7.39 -0.04
C VAL A 66 -10.03 8.06 0.12
N PRO A 67 -9.62 8.51 1.34
CA PRO A 67 -8.29 9.06 1.54
C PRO A 67 -7.16 8.11 1.14
N TYR A 68 -7.28 6.82 1.41
CA TYR A 68 -6.28 5.82 1.01
C TYR A 68 -6.17 5.72 -0.51
N ILE A 69 -7.31 5.63 -1.19
CA ILE A 69 -7.35 5.53 -2.64
C ILE A 69 -6.75 6.79 -3.28
N ILE A 70 -7.06 7.95 -2.75
CA ILE A 70 -6.50 9.22 -3.24
C ILE A 70 -4.98 9.27 -3.00
N ALA A 71 -4.51 8.81 -1.83
CA ALA A 71 -3.08 8.78 -1.51
C ALA A 71 -2.31 7.82 -2.42
N GLN A 72 -2.92 6.70 -2.74
CA GLN A 72 -2.35 5.72 -3.66
C GLN A 72 -2.37 6.26 -5.09
#